data_78fcc59e6a239f8d99d56ef892da167f
#
_entry.id   78fcc59e6a239f8d99d56ef892da167f
#
_cell.length_a   1.000
_cell.length_b   1.000
_cell.length_c   1.000
_cell.angle_alpha   90.00
_cell.angle_beta   90.00
_cell.angle_gamma   90.00
#
_symmetry.space_group_name_H-M   'P 1'
#
loop_
_entity.id
_entity.type
_entity.pdbx_description
1 polymer ?
#
loop_
_entity_poly.entity_id
_entity_poly.type
_entity_poly.pdbx_seq_one_letter_code
_entity_poly.pdbx_strand_id
1 'polypeptide(L)'
;MIPLLTRAGHAVGALLKSESKRDALLAMGSTPFFADALDPAAVQAVVESFRPDAIINQLTAIPQVIDLAHYDRDFTVTNRLRIEGTDNLIAAAKKRNVEKFVAQGFAGSTYARRGSGVKTEEDPFDPDPPTQLRATIAALRHLESSVIGSFPEGSVVLRYGWFYGPRTSLAKGGPIAQAARKRTLPIVAGGTGLWSFLHIEDAASAALAALEGKAGVYNIAGDEPALVRDWISMLAELAGGKPPFNVPGWVARMLIGDHLVAMMKDNRGISNGKAKCELGWSPRYPNWRDGFASEFGEPVRMPVVESL
;
A
#
# COMPACT_ATOMS: atom_id res chain seq x y z
N MET A 1 -8.97 -8.69 -3.80
CA MET A 1 -8.31 -9.83 -3.11
C MET A 1 -9.29 -10.99 -2.89
N ILE A 2 -10.32 -10.89 -2.05
CA ILE A 2 -11.25 -12.02 -1.75
C ILE A 2 -11.70 -12.76 -3.02
N PRO A 3 -12.25 -12.11 -4.06
CA PRO A 3 -12.67 -12.84 -5.27
C PRO A 3 -11.53 -13.53 -6.04
N LEU A 4 -10.28 -13.10 -5.88
CA LEU A 4 -9.14 -13.80 -6.48
C LEU A 4 -8.82 -15.07 -5.70
N LEU A 5 -8.80 -14.98 -4.37
CA LEU A 5 -8.55 -16.13 -3.49
C LEU A 5 -9.63 -17.20 -3.66
N THR A 6 -10.91 -16.82 -3.66
CA THR A 6 -12.02 -17.79 -3.83
C THR A 6 -12.01 -18.45 -5.21
N ARG A 7 -11.68 -17.69 -6.29
CA ARG A 7 -11.50 -18.29 -7.64
C ARG A 7 -10.30 -19.24 -7.74
N ALA A 8 -9.27 -18.99 -6.94
CA ALA A 8 -8.12 -19.89 -6.83
C ALA A 8 -8.41 -21.16 -5.97
N GLY A 9 -9.64 -21.29 -5.43
CA GLY A 9 -10.07 -22.48 -4.68
C GLY A 9 -9.84 -22.36 -3.15
N HIS A 10 -9.40 -21.21 -2.64
CA HIS A 10 -9.21 -21.01 -1.21
C HIS A 10 -10.54 -20.75 -0.49
N ALA A 11 -10.73 -21.37 0.67
CA ALA A 11 -11.73 -20.96 1.63
C ALA A 11 -11.25 -19.68 2.33
N VAL A 12 -12.03 -18.59 2.28
CA VAL A 12 -11.62 -17.28 2.78
C VAL A 12 -12.43 -16.88 3.99
N GLY A 13 -11.79 -16.74 5.16
CA GLY A 13 -12.33 -16.06 6.32
C GLY A 13 -11.94 -14.57 6.29
N ALA A 14 -12.90 -13.67 6.41
CA ALA A 14 -12.66 -12.23 6.38
C ALA A 14 -12.94 -11.61 7.75
N LEU A 15 -11.90 -11.14 8.44
CA LEU A 15 -12.02 -10.44 9.72
C LEU A 15 -12.19 -8.93 9.50
N LEU A 16 -13.28 -8.37 10.01
CA LEU A 16 -13.58 -6.94 10.01
C LEU A 16 -14.08 -6.48 11.39
N LYS A 17 -13.90 -5.19 11.68
CA LYS A 17 -14.44 -4.59 12.91
C LYS A 17 -15.94 -4.33 12.85
N SER A 18 -16.52 -4.08 11.67
CA SER A 18 -17.92 -3.67 11.50
C SER A 18 -18.67 -4.63 10.59
N GLU A 19 -19.93 -4.90 10.95
CA GLU A 19 -20.84 -5.74 10.18
C GLU A 19 -21.37 -5.08 8.90
N SER A 20 -21.13 -3.79 8.70
CA SER A 20 -21.68 -3.03 7.56
C SER A 20 -21.32 -3.59 6.16
N LYS A 21 -20.33 -4.47 6.08
CA LYS A 21 -19.91 -5.13 4.83
C LYS A 21 -20.24 -6.62 4.77
N ARG A 22 -21.07 -7.13 5.68
CA ARG A 22 -21.43 -8.57 5.79
C ARG A 22 -21.91 -9.13 4.45
N ASP A 23 -22.94 -8.52 3.86
CA ASP A 23 -23.55 -9.03 2.62
C ASP A 23 -22.57 -8.98 1.44
N ALA A 24 -21.76 -7.93 1.37
CA ALA A 24 -20.73 -7.81 0.35
C ALA A 24 -19.66 -8.90 0.49
N LEU A 25 -19.27 -9.27 1.71
CA LEU A 25 -18.30 -10.35 1.95
C LEU A 25 -18.90 -11.71 1.59
N LEU A 26 -20.13 -11.98 1.98
CA LEU A 26 -20.84 -13.20 1.59
C LEU A 26 -20.97 -13.32 0.07
N ALA A 27 -21.34 -12.22 -0.61
CA ALA A 27 -21.45 -12.18 -2.06
C ALA A 27 -20.10 -12.42 -2.79
N MET A 28 -18.96 -12.15 -2.11
CA MET A 28 -17.61 -12.46 -2.61
C MET A 28 -17.20 -13.91 -2.32
N GLY A 29 -18.03 -14.73 -1.67
CA GLY A 29 -17.74 -16.10 -1.33
C GLY A 29 -16.85 -16.28 -0.11
N SER A 30 -16.78 -15.29 0.80
CA SER A 30 -16.02 -15.39 2.05
C SER A 30 -16.92 -15.60 3.26
N THR A 31 -16.37 -16.18 4.32
CA THR A 31 -17.01 -16.28 5.64
C THR A 31 -16.64 -15.04 6.46
N PRO A 32 -17.60 -14.14 6.79
CA PRO A 32 -17.31 -12.94 7.54
C PRO A 32 -17.19 -13.23 9.04
N PHE A 33 -16.18 -12.67 9.67
CA PHE A 33 -15.97 -12.62 11.12
C PHE A 33 -15.87 -11.16 11.56
N PHE A 34 -16.49 -10.85 12.70
CA PHE A 34 -16.51 -9.48 13.22
C PHE A 34 -15.86 -9.43 14.60
N ALA A 35 -14.66 -8.81 14.64
CA ALA A 35 -13.89 -8.61 15.86
C ALA A 35 -12.99 -7.40 15.70
N ASP A 36 -12.64 -6.75 16.82
CA ASP A 36 -11.59 -5.75 16.84
C ASP A 36 -10.23 -6.46 16.82
N ALA A 37 -9.41 -6.19 15.83
CA ALA A 37 -8.06 -6.75 15.74
C ALA A 37 -7.14 -6.32 16.90
N LEU A 38 -7.53 -5.28 17.64
CA LEU A 38 -6.84 -4.84 18.86
C LEU A 38 -7.28 -5.61 20.12
N ASP A 39 -8.27 -6.49 20.02
CA ASP A 39 -8.69 -7.39 21.09
C ASP A 39 -8.07 -8.80 20.88
N PRO A 40 -7.07 -9.19 21.65
CA PRO A 40 -6.38 -10.47 21.47
C PRO A 40 -7.28 -11.68 21.67
N ALA A 41 -8.27 -11.61 22.57
CA ALA A 41 -9.20 -12.72 22.82
C ALA A 41 -10.16 -12.93 21.66
N ALA A 42 -10.67 -11.83 21.09
CA ALA A 42 -11.54 -11.86 19.92
C ALA A 42 -10.81 -12.39 18.68
N VAL A 43 -9.57 -11.94 18.43
CA VAL A 43 -8.72 -12.44 17.33
C VAL A 43 -8.45 -13.95 17.51
N GLN A 44 -8.09 -14.37 18.72
CA GLN A 44 -7.86 -15.78 19.02
C GLN A 44 -9.09 -16.63 18.71
N ALA A 45 -10.27 -16.21 19.17
CA ALA A 45 -11.53 -16.94 18.94
C ALA A 45 -11.84 -17.10 17.45
N VAL A 46 -11.61 -16.06 16.65
CA VAL A 46 -11.80 -16.12 15.18
C VAL A 46 -10.84 -17.11 14.53
N VAL A 47 -9.56 -17.06 14.86
CA VAL A 47 -8.54 -17.96 14.31
C VAL A 47 -8.81 -19.42 14.73
N GLU A 48 -9.24 -19.65 15.96
CA GLU A 48 -9.63 -20.99 16.43
C GLU A 48 -10.86 -21.52 15.72
N SER A 49 -11.86 -20.68 15.47
CA SER A 49 -13.09 -21.04 14.79
C SER A 49 -12.89 -21.35 13.31
N PHE A 50 -12.16 -20.50 12.59
CA PHE A 50 -11.93 -20.64 11.15
C PHE A 50 -10.86 -21.67 10.80
N ARG A 51 -9.83 -21.83 11.65
CA ARG A 51 -8.67 -22.73 11.45
C ARG A 51 -7.94 -22.49 10.13
N PRO A 52 -7.41 -21.30 9.90
CA PRO A 52 -6.72 -20.98 8.65
C PRO A 52 -5.37 -21.72 8.55
N ASP A 53 -4.98 -22.12 7.34
CA ASP A 53 -3.63 -22.58 7.00
C ASP A 53 -2.70 -21.38 6.78
N ALA A 54 -3.24 -20.25 6.34
CA ALA A 54 -2.50 -19.03 6.09
C ALA A 54 -3.26 -17.79 6.60
N ILE A 55 -2.52 -16.77 7.02
CA ILE A 55 -3.06 -15.46 7.40
C ILE A 55 -2.51 -14.40 6.46
N ILE A 56 -3.41 -13.58 5.89
CA ILE A 56 -3.06 -12.38 5.11
C ILE A 56 -3.47 -11.15 5.94
N ASN A 57 -2.51 -10.53 6.59
CA ASN A 57 -2.72 -9.32 7.37
C ASN A 57 -2.75 -8.08 6.48
N GLN A 58 -3.95 -7.52 6.29
CA GLN A 58 -4.21 -6.28 5.56
C GLN A 58 -4.85 -5.22 6.48
N LEU A 59 -4.57 -5.30 7.78
CA LEU A 59 -5.16 -4.41 8.77
C LEU A 59 -4.74 -2.95 8.54
N THR A 60 -5.72 -2.08 8.39
CA THR A 60 -5.52 -0.64 8.23
C THR A 60 -6.76 0.13 8.66
N ALA A 61 -6.57 1.37 9.07
CA ALA A 61 -7.62 2.34 9.39
C ALA A 61 -7.27 3.72 8.83
N ILE A 62 -6.69 3.75 7.62
CA ILE A 62 -6.34 4.99 6.94
C ILE A 62 -7.62 5.72 6.54
N PRO A 63 -7.81 7.01 6.91
CA PRO A 63 -8.97 7.78 6.50
C PRO A 63 -8.98 8.01 4.99
N GLN A 64 -10.19 8.19 4.41
CA GLN A 64 -10.33 8.48 2.97
C GLN A 64 -9.66 9.80 2.57
N VAL A 65 -9.66 10.77 3.46
CA VAL A 65 -8.98 12.07 3.31
C VAL A 65 -7.98 12.20 4.46
N ILE A 66 -6.70 12.28 4.11
CA ILE A 66 -5.62 12.45 5.07
C ILE A 66 -5.43 13.94 5.32
N ASP A 67 -5.44 14.35 6.58
CA ASP A 67 -5.04 15.68 7.00
C ASP A 67 -3.51 15.75 7.03
N LEU A 68 -2.92 16.33 5.98
CA LEU A 68 -1.46 16.42 5.87
C LEU A 68 -0.81 17.25 6.99
N ALA A 69 -1.54 18.17 7.63
CA ALA A 69 -1.01 18.92 8.75
C ALA A 69 -0.95 18.09 10.04
N HIS A 70 -1.81 17.06 10.14
CA HIS A 70 -1.91 16.18 11.30
C HIS A 70 -1.74 14.71 10.90
N TYR A 71 -0.78 14.44 10.05
CA TYR A 71 -0.53 13.12 9.46
C TYR A 71 -0.36 12.02 10.52
N ASP A 72 0.42 12.28 11.57
CA ASP A 72 0.65 11.36 12.69
C ASP A 72 -0.64 10.98 13.43
N ARG A 73 -1.54 11.95 13.66
CA ARG A 73 -2.85 11.72 14.27
C ARG A 73 -3.69 10.75 13.39
N ASP A 74 -3.76 10.99 12.09
CA ASP A 74 -4.58 10.23 11.17
C ASP A 74 -4.07 8.79 11.01
N PHE A 75 -2.78 8.55 11.27
CA PHE A 75 -2.18 7.23 11.25
C PHE A 75 -2.10 6.51 12.60
N THR A 76 -2.55 7.15 13.70
CA THR A 76 -2.46 6.58 15.06
C THR A 76 -3.09 5.18 15.14
N VAL A 77 -4.33 5.02 14.67
CA VAL A 77 -5.03 3.72 14.72
C VAL A 77 -4.38 2.71 13.78
N THR A 78 -3.98 3.14 12.58
CA THR A 78 -3.27 2.28 11.63
C THR A 78 -1.94 1.78 12.22
N ASN A 79 -1.18 2.63 12.91
CA ASN A 79 0.07 2.25 13.55
C ASN A 79 -0.15 1.28 14.72
N ARG A 80 -1.23 1.45 15.50
CA ARG A 80 -1.63 0.45 16.52
C ARG A 80 -1.99 -0.89 15.89
N LEU A 81 -2.71 -0.90 14.77
CA LEU A 81 -3.03 -2.14 14.05
C LEU A 81 -1.77 -2.82 13.48
N ARG A 82 -0.79 -2.04 13.03
CA ARG A 82 0.52 -2.57 12.58
C ARG A 82 1.32 -3.19 13.73
N ILE A 83 1.22 -2.67 14.94
CA ILE A 83 1.92 -3.18 16.13
C ILE A 83 1.04 -4.20 16.84
N GLU A 84 0.04 -3.74 17.59
CA GLU A 84 -0.79 -4.55 18.47
C GLU A 84 -1.64 -5.58 17.68
N GLY A 85 -2.26 -5.14 16.57
CA GLY A 85 -3.07 -6.01 15.72
C GLY A 85 -2.25 -7.12 15.06
N THR A 86 -1.02 -6.81 14.63
CA THR A 86 -0.10 -7.81 14.08
C THR A 86 0.35 -8.79 15.16
N ASP A 87 0.71 -8.32 16.35
CA ASP A 87 1.13 -9.17 17.47
C ASP A 87 -0.01 -10.11 17.90
N ASN A 88 -1.26 -9.64 17.93
CA ASN A 88 -2.43 -10.47 18.24
C ASN A 88 -2.65 -11.56 17.17
N LEU A 89 -2.53 -11.22 15.88
CA LEU A 89 -2.61 -12.20 14.79
C LEU A 89 -1.48 -13.24 14.86
N ILE A 90 -0.26 -12.81 15.14
CA ILE A 90 0.91 -13.71 15.31
C ILE A 90 0.67 -14.66 16.47
N ALA A 91 0.22 -14.16 17.63
CA ALA A 91 -0.04 -14.98 18.80
C ALA A 91 -1.11 -16.03 18.52
N ALA A 92 -2.21 -15.65 17.85
CA ALA A 92 -3.28 -16.57 17.46
C ALA A 92 -2.81 -17.59 16.41
N ALA A 93 -2.02 -17.16 15.43
CA ALA A 93 -1.46 -18.02 14.39
C ALA A 93 -0.55 -19.09 14.96
N LYS A 94 0.36 -18.73 15.89
CA LYS A 94 1.26 -19.67 16.56
C LYS A 94 0.53 -20.75 17.35
N LYS A 95 -0.54 -20.41 18.07
CA LYS A 95 -1.34 -21.39 18.82
C LYS A 95 -2.04 -22.40 17.90
N ARG A 96 -2.27 -22.05 16.64
CA ARG A 96 -2.91 -22.91 15.63
C ARG A 96 -1.92 -23.55 14.66
N ASN A 97 -0.61 -23.32 14.84
CA ASN A 97 0.44 -23.80 13.94
C ASN A 97 0.20 -23.37 12.48
N VAL A 98 -0.25 -22.11 12.30
CA VAL A 98 -0.35 -21.52 10.96
C VAL A 98 1.05 -21.41 10.36
N GLU A 99 1.25 -21.92 9.15
CA GLU A 99 2.57 -22.02 8.54
C GLU A 99 2.89 -20.78 7.68
N LYS A 100 1.87 -20.13 7.12
CA LYS A 100 2.06 -19.00 6.20
C LYS A 100 1.48 -17.71 6.75
N PHE A 101 2.29 -16.67 6.77
CA PHE A 101 1.87 -15.33 7.22
C PHE A 101 2.29 -14.26 6.20
N VAL A 102 1.32 -13.68 5.51
CA VAL A 102 1.54 -12.57 4.56
C VAL A 102 1.14 -11.26 5.24
N ALA A 103 2.01 -10.27 5.23
CA ALA A 103 1.75 -8.98 5.86
C ALA A 103 1.85 -7.82 4.88
N GLN A 104 0.93 -6.86 5.00
CA GLN A 104 0.98 -5.60 4.27
C GLN A 104 1.99 -4.65 4.91
N GLY A 105 3.10 -4.41 4.22
CA GLY A 105 4.01 -3.29 4.45
C GLY A 105 3.68 -2.09 3.56
N PHE A 106 4.54 -1.09 3.61
CA PHE A 106 4.44 0.11 2.78
C PHE A 106 5.82 0.64 2.42
N ALA A 107 6.03 0.94 1.15
CA ALA A 107 7.30 1.43 0.60
C ALA A 107 7.21 2.84 0.01
N GLY A 108 6.04 3.45 0.02
CA GLY A 108 5.79 4.70 -0.71
C GLY A 108 6.63 5.91 -0.26
N SER A 109 6.99 6.00 1.03
CA SER A 109 7.79 7.11 1.57
C SER A 109 8.59 6.70 2.81
N THR A 110 9.06 5.47 2.83
CA THR A 110 9.67 4.86 4.03
C THR A 110 11.16 4.63 3.92
N TYR A 111 11.70 4.60 2.70
CA TYR A 111 13.11 4.36 2.45
C TYR A 111 13.98 5.59 2.70
N ALA A 112 15.25 5.34 3.03
CA ALA A 112 16.26 6.38 3.18
C ALA A 112 16.33 7.28 1.93
N ARG A 113 16.23 8.59 2.14
CA ARG A 113 16.18 9.62 1.08
C ARG A 113 17.55 9.91 0.43
N ARG A 114 18.56 9.10 0.73
CA ARG A 114 19.94 9.19 0.21
C ARG A 114 20.24 8.07 -0.80
N GLY A 115 21.29 8.24 -1.60
CA GLY A 115 21.73 7.22 -2.55
C GLY A 115 20.85 7.12 -3.79
N SER A 116 20.66 5.91 -4.33
CA SER A 116 19.90 5.65 -5.54
C SER A 116 18.50 6.26 -5.53
N GLY A 117 18.05 6.74 -6.68
CA GLY A 117 16.69 7.22 -6.90
C GLY A 117 15.63 6.11 -6.80
N VAL A 118 16.03 4.86 -7.10
CA VAL A 118 15.20 3.66 -6.98
C VAL A 118 15.80 2.75 -5.92
N LYS A 119 14.97 2.28 -5.00
CA LYS A 119 15.32 1.45 -3.84
C LYS A 119 14.94 0.00 -4.03
N THR A 120 15.70 -0.89 -3.41
CA THR A 120 15.43 -2.32 -3.31
C THR A 120 15.07 -2.68 -1.88
N GLU A 121 14.74 -3.95 -1.64
CA GLU A 121 14.41 -4.46 -0.31
C GLU A 121 15.61 -4.44 0.66
N GLU A 122 16.82 -4.40 0.12
CA GLU A 122 18.09 -4.31 0.88
C GLU A 122 18.36 -2.90 1.43
N ASP A 123 17.73 -1.89 0.82
CA ASP A 123 17.85 -0.52 1.32
C ASP A 123 17.11 -0.36 2.65
N PRO A 124 17.68 0.37 3.61
CA PRO A 124 17.05 0.56 4.91
C PRO A 124 15.88 1.54 4.83
N PHE A 125 14.94 1.37 5.75
CA PHE A 125 14.02 2.46 6.08
C PHE A 125 14.79 3.72 6.49
N ASP A 126 14.19 4.89 6.25
CA ASP A 126 14.80 6.17 6.59
C ASP A 126 15.23 6.19 8.07
N PRO A 127 16.52 6.36 8.37
CA PRO A 127 17.01 6.39 9.75
C PRO A 127 16.67 7.71 10.46
N ASP A 128 16.40 8.79 9.70
CA ASP A 128 16.04 10.10 10.21
C ASP A 128 14.86 10.70 9.42
N PRO A 129 13.66 10.10 9.57
CA PRO A 129 12.48 10.57 8.86
C PRO A 129 11.94 11.87 9.49
N PRO A 130 11.18 12.67 8.72
CA PRO A 130 10.41 13.77 9.28
C PRO A 130 9.59 13.32 10.49
N THR A 131 9.44 14.21 11.46
CA THR A 131 8.80 13.90 12.76
C THR A 131 7.43 13.22 12.59
N GLN A 132 6.62 13.70 11.65
CA GLN A 132 5.29 13.15 11.38
C GLN A 132 5.28 11.71 10.82
N LEU A 133 6.41 11.24 10.28
CA LEU A 133 6.55 9.89 9.75
C LEU A 133 7.21 8.90 10.73
N ARG A 134 7.80 9.39 11.82
CA ARG A 134 8.58 8.54 12.77
C ARG A 134 7.76 7.39 13.33
N ALA A 135 6.56 7.67 13.83
CA ALA A 135 5.68 6.65 14.40
C ALA A 135 5.26 5.60 13.35
N THR A 136 4.97 6.05 12.13
CA THR A 136 4.59 5.17 11.02
C THR A 136 5.74 4.25 10.60
N ILE A 137 6.96 4.77 10.48
CA ILE A 137 8.14 3.97 10.13
C ILE A 137 8.49 2.99 11.27
N ALA A 138 8.38 3.41 12.53
CA ALA A 138 8.58 2.53 13.68
C ALA A 138 7.57 1.37 13.69
N ALA A 139 6.29 1.66 13.41
CA ALA A 139 5.24 0.65 13.34
C ALA A 139 5.46 -0.35 12.19
N LEU A 140 5.92 0.12 11.03
CA LEU A 140 6.26 -0.76 9.90
C LEU A 140 7.48 -1.63 10.21
N ARG A 141 8.51 -1.10 10.86
CA ARG A 141 9.67 -1.90 11.32
C ARG A 141 9.25 -2.99 12.31
N HIS A 142 8.37 -2.66 13.26
CA HIS A 142 7.83 -3.62 14.21
C HIS A 142 7.07 -4.74 13.48
N LEU A 143 6.12 -4.38 12.61
CA LEU A 143 5.36 -5.35 11.83
C LEU A 143 6.29 -6.32 11.07
N GLU A 144 7.25 -5.78 10.31
CA GLU A 144 8.16 -6.62 9.51
C GLU A 144 9.02 -7.53 10.38
N SER A 145 9.66 -6.98 11.44
CA SER A 145 10.53 -7.76 12.32
C SER A 145 9.76 -8.83 13.09
N SER A 146 8.55 -8.51 13.56
CA SER A 146 7.70 -9.46 14.29
C SER A 146 7.22 -10.61 13.40
N VAL A 147 6.80 -10.32 12.17
CA VAL A 147 6.34 -11.33 11.20
C VAL A 147 7.50 -12.23 10.78
N ILE A 148 8.63 -11.65 10.37
CA ILE A 148 9.82 -12.41 9.95
C ILE A 148 10.37 -13.26 11.09
N GLY A 149 10.51 -12.71 12.29
CA GLY A 149 11.00 -13.43 13.44
C GLY A 149 10.06 -14.53 13.96
N SER A 150 8.77 -14.42 13.63
CA SER A 150 7.76 -15.40 14.07
C SER A 150 7.55 -16.55 13.09
N PHE A 151 7.77 -16.32 11.80
CA PHE A 151 7.56 -17.30 10.72
C PHE A 151 8.74 -17.28 9.73
N PRO A 152 9.94 -17.72 10.14
CA PRO A 152 11.16 -17.57 9.33
C PRO A 152 11.05 -18.23 7.94
N GLU A 153 10.32 -19.35 7.83
CA GLU A 153 10.13 -20.08 6.56
C GLU A 153 8.83 -19.70 5.84
N GLY A 154 7.85 -19.12 6.53
CA GLY A 154 6.50 -18.86 6.03
C GLY A 154 6.12 -17.38 5.92
N SER A 155 6.98 -16.46 6.33
CA SER A 155 6.64 -15.03 6.32
C SER A 155 6.86 -14.38 4.96
N VAL A 156 5.87 -13.64 4.48
CA VAL A 156 6.01 -12.76 3.33
C VAL A 156 5.53 -11.35 3.70
N VAL A 157 6.41 -10.36 3.58
CA VAL A 157 6.05 -8.95 3.75
C VAL A 157 5.99 -8.30 2.38
N LEU A 158 4.82 -7.77 2.02
CA LEU A 158 4.57 -7.05 0.79
C LEU A 158 4.64 -5.55 1.05
N ARG A 159 5.75 -4.90 0.72
CA ARG A 159 5.92 -3.44 0.79
C ARG A 159 5.25 -2.79 -0.41
N TYR A 160 3.98 -2.46 -0.28
CA TYR A 160 3.21 -1.85 -1.36
C TYR A 160 3.64 -0.41 -1.65
N GLY A 161 3.65 -0.06 -2.93
CA GLY A 161 3.72 1.32 -3.40
C GLY A 161 2.41 2.09 -3.16
N TRP A 162 2.26 3.26 -3.81
CA TRP A 162 1.07 4.10 -3.70
C TRP A 162 -0.09 3.50 -4.50
N PHE A 163 -1.19 3.22 -3.81
CA PHE A 163 -2.36 2.61 -4.46
C PHE A 163 -3.09 3.59 -5.37
N TYR A 164 -3.46 3.09 -6.55
CA TYR A 164 -4.44 3.70 -7.43
C TYR A 164 -5.42 2.65 -7.98
N GLY A 165 -6.45 3.09 -8.70
CA GLY A 165 -7.49 2.21 -9.22
C GLY A 165 -8.84 2.43 -8.52
N PRO A 166 -9.85 1.64 -8.83
CA PRO A 166 -11.23 1.85 -8.38
C PRO A 166 -11.35 1.96 -6.86
N ARG A 167 -12.08 2.95 -6.38
CA ARG A 167 -12.35 3.22 -4.95
C ARG A 167 -11.14 3.67 -4.12
N THR A 168 -10.02 4.05 -4.77
CA THR A 168 -8.90 4.72 -4.12
C THR A 168 -9.08 6.23 -4.12
N SER A 169 -8.21 6.95 -3.41
CA SER A 169 -8.19 8.42 -3.42
C SER A 169 -7.80 9.02 -4.79
N LEU A 170 -7.11 8.24 -5.62
CA LEU A 170 -6.69 8.59 -6.99
C LEU A 170 -7.68 8.18 -8.07
N ALA A 171 -8.73 7.38 -7.74
CA ALA A 171 -9.77 6.99 -8.68
C ALA A 171 -10.49 8.20 -9.29
N LYS A 172 -11.13 8.02 -10.45
CA LYS A 172 -12.04 9.03 -11.03
C LYS A 172 -13.10 9.42 -9.98
N GLY A 173 -13.14 10.72 -9.63
CA GLY A 173 -14.01 11.21 -8.55
C GLY A 173 -13.49 11.01 -7.12
N GLY A 174 -12.34 10.39 -6.93
CA GLY A 174 -11.66 10.29 -5.64
C GLY A 174 -11.14 11.64 -5.12
N PRO A 175 -10.87 11.79 -3.83
CA PRO A 175 -10.52 13.10 -3.23
C PRO A 175 -9.26 13.73 -3.84
N ILE A 176 -8.21 12.96 -4.17
CA ILE A 176 -7.00 13.51 -4.79
C ILE A 176 -7.28 13.93 -6.24
N ALA A 177 -8.05 13.14 -7.01
CA ALA A 177 -8.46 13.51 -8.36
C ALA A 177 -9.33 14.78 -8.35
N GLN A 178 -10.23 14.91 -7.38
CA GLN A 178 -11.02 16.14 -7.21
C GLN A 178 -10.15 17.34 -6.84
N ALA A 179 -9.15 17.17 -5.97
CA ALA A 179 -8.22 18.22 -5.62
C ALA A 179 -7.38 18.67 -6.82
N ALA A 180 -6.93 17.73 -7.67
CA ALA A 180 -6.26 18.02 -8.94
C ALA A 180 -7.17 18.81 -9.88
N ARG A 181 -8.43 18.38 -10.09
CA ARG A 181 -9.43 19.07 -10.90
C ARG A 181 -9.69 20.50 -10.41
N LYS A 182 -9.82 20.69 -9.11
CA LYS A 182 -10.07 22.00 -8.47
C LYS A 182 -8.81 22.86 -8.38
N ARG A 183 -7.66 22.35 -8.84
CA ARG A 183 -6.37 23.03 -8.75
C ARG A 183 -5.92 23.31 -7.30
N THR A 184 -6.33 22.47 -6.34
CA THR A 184 -5.92 22.54 -4.94
C THR A 184 -4.81 21.55 -4.56
N LEU A 185 -4.33 20.76 -5.54
CA LEU A 185 -3.17 19.88 -5.43
C LEU A 185 -1.96 20.53 -6.10
N PRO A 186 -1.08 21.24 -5.36
CA PRO A 186 0.08 21.92 -5.94
C PRO A 186 1.25 20.96 -6.17
N ILE A 187 2.18 21.37 -7.05
CA ILE A 187 3.53 20.81 -7.11
C ILE A 187 4.39 21.54 -6.08
N VAL A 188 4.91 20.79 -5.10
CA VAL A 188 5.73 21.37 -4.02
C VAL A 188 7.22 21.14 -4.30
N ALA A 189 8.03 22.18 -4.10
CA ALA A 189 9.50 22.13 -4.23
C ALA A 189 9.99 21.51 -5.55
N GLY A 190 9.30 21.79 -6.66
CA GLY A 190 9.62 21.30 -7.99
C GLY A 190 9.19 19.86 -8.29
N GLY A 191 8.60 19.13 -7.32
CA GLY A 191 8.02 17.80 -7.53
C GLY A 191 8.99 16.76 -8.06
N THR A 192 10.23 16.76 -7.57
CA THR A 192 11.32 15.86 -8.04
C THR A 192 11.33 14.50 -7.34
N GLY A 193 10.49 14.29 -6.31
CA GLY A 193 10.35 12.99 -5.66
C GLY A 193 9.79 11.94 -6.61
N LEU A 194 10.18 10.69 -6.38
CA LEU A 194 9.73 9.55 -7.16
C LEU A 194 8.68 8.76 -6.37
N TRP A 195 7.50 8.57 -6.96
CA TRP A 195 6.44 7.75 -6.40
C TRP A 195 6.26 6.48 -7.24
N SER A 196 6.29 5.32 -6.60
CA SER A 196 6.00 4.05 -7.27
C SER A 196 4.55 3.70 -7.03
N PHE A 197 3.76 3.70 -8.10
CA PHE A 197 2.35 3.40 -8.06
C PHE A 197 2.08 1.90 -8.18
N LEU A 198 0.97 1.47 -7.60
CA LEU A 198 0.50 0.09 -7.64
C LEU A 198 -1.01 0.07 -7.84
N HIS A 199 -1.45 -0.59 -8.91
CA HIS A 199 -2.89 -0.81 -9.10
C HIS A 199 -3.43 -1.78 -8.05
N ILE A 200 -4.64 -1.53 -7.52
CA ILE A 200 -5.23 -2.36 -6.44
C ILE A 200 -5.47 -3.81 -6.87
N GLU A 201 -5.67 -4.09 -8.16
CA GLU A 201 -5.77 -5.46 -8.67
C GLU A 201 -4.41 -6.16 -8.61
N ASP A 202 -3.33 -5.45 -8.91
CA ASP A 202 -1.95 -5.95 -8.83
C ASP A 202 -1.53 -6.19 -7.38
N ALA A 203 -1.96 -5.33 -6.46
CA ALA A 203 -1.77 -5.58 -5.03
C ALA A 203 -2.48 -6.87 -4.58
N ALA A 204 -3.68 -7.11 -5.08
CA ALA A 204 -4.44 -8.30 -4.76
C ALA A 204 -3.80 -9.57 -5.37
N SER A 205 -3.28 -9.50 -6.59
CA SER A 205 -2.56 -10.63 -7.23
C SER A 205 -1.23 -10.92 -6.55
N ALA A 206 -0.51 -9.89 -6.06
CA ALA A 206 0.70 -10.07 -5.27
C ALA A 206 0.42 -10.79 -3.94
N ALA A 207 -0.68 -10.47 -3.27
CA ALA A 207 -1.09 -11.17 -2.05
C ALA A 207 -1.44 -12.66 -2.31
N LEU A 208 -2.03 -12.98 -3.45
CA LEU A 208 -2.26 -14.36 -3.85
C LEU A 208 -0.93 -15.08 -4.15
N ALA A 209 -0.05 -14.48 -4.94
CA ALA A 209 1.26 -15.06 -5.25
C ALA A 209 2.12 -15.28 -3.99
N ALA A 210 1.97 -14.42 -2.98
CA ALA A 210 2.69 -14.53 -1.72
C ALA A 210 2.33 -15.79 -0.90
N LEU A 211 1.16 -16.39 -1.12
CA LEU A 211 0.77 -17.63 -0.43
C LEU A 211 1.71 -18.80 -0.77
N GLU A 212 2.13 -18.90 -2.02
CA GLU A 212 3.05 -19.94 -2.51
C GLU A 212 4.51 -19.43 -2.58
N GLY A 213 4.72 -18.14 -2.34
CA GLY A 213 6.01 -17.48 -2.47
C GLY A 213 7.01 -17.86 -1.36
N LYS A 214 8.29 -17.68 -1.64
CA LYS A 214 9.36 -17.83 -0.64
C LYS A 214 9.23 -16.78 0.47
N ALA A 215 9.67 -17.15 1.68
CA ALA A 215 9.75 -16.22 2.79
C ALA A 215 10.66 -15.03 2.44
N GLY A 216 10.25 -13.83 2.81
CA GLY A 216 11.03 -12.63 2.55
C GLY A 216 10.22 -11.34 2.51
N VAL A 217 10.92 -10.25 2.25
CA VAL A 217 10.35 -8.92 2.02
C VAL A 217 10.38 -8.63 0.53
N TYR A 218 9.29 -8.07 0.00
CA TYR A 218 9.14 -7.79 -1.44
C TYR A 218 8.51 -6.42 -1.66
N ASN A 219 9.14 -5.60 -2.49
CA ASN A 219 8.55 -4.38 -2.99
C ASN A 219 7.54 -4.70 -4.11
N ILE A 220 6.34 -4.19 -3.97
CA ILE A 220 5.25 -4.42 -4.90
C ILE A 220 4.79 -3.08 -5.48
N ALA A 221 5.08 -2.86 -6.75
CA ALA A 221 4.75 -1.64 -7.49
C ALA A 221 4.73 -1.93 -9.00
N GLY A 222 4.24 -0.97 -9.79
CA GLY A 222 4.49 -0.95 -11.24
C GLY A 222 5.97 -0.79 -11.55
N ASP A 223 6.33 -0.93 -12.82
CA ASP A 223 7.73 -0.97 -13.25
C ASP A 223 8.41 0.41 -13.29
N GLU A 224 7.61 1.47 -13.41
CA GLU A 224 8.09 2.82 -13.63
C GLU A 224 7.72 3.75 -12.47
N PRO A 225 8.69 4.19 -11.65
CA PRO A 225 8.46 5.26 -10.68
C PRO A 225 8.14 6.60 -11.38
N ALA A 226 7.17 7.32 -10.85
CA ALA A 226 6.69 8.58 -11.39
C ALA A 226 7.29 9.79 -10.66
N LEU A 227 7.80 10.78 -11.39
CA LEU A 227 8.08 12.08 -10.79
C LEU A 227 6.77 12.74 -10.31
N VAL A 228 6.82 13.32 -9.13
CA VAL A 228 5.62 13.97 -8.53
C VAL A 228 5.03 15.01 -9.46
N ARG A 229 5.85 15.84 -10.10
CA ARG A 229 5.36 16.85 -11.06
C ARG A 229 4.64 16.24 -12.26
N ASP A 230 5.06 15.04 -12.70
CA ASP A 230 4.50 14.42 -13.90
C ASP A 230 3.14 13.79 -13.60
N TRP A 231 3.04 13.01 -12.50
CA TRP A 231 1.77 12.36 -12.17
C TRP A 231 0.70 13.37 -11.70
N ILE A 232 1.07 14.44 -10.98
CA ILE A 232 0.10 15.49 -10.60
C ILE A 232 -0.42 16.21 -11.84
N SER A 233 0.46 16.54 -12.80
CA SER A 233 0.08 17.19 -14.03
C SER A 233 -0.86 16.33 -14.87
N MET A 234 -0.51 15.04 -15.04
CA MET A 234 -1.35 14.10 -15.77
C MET A 234 -2.70 13.87 -15.08
N LEU A 235 -2.72 13.72 -13.75
CA LEU A 235 -3.96 13.55 -13.00
C LEU A 235 -4.88 14.78 -13.15
N ALA A 236 -4.31 15.99 -13.14
CA ALA A 236 -5.08 17.22 -13.37
C ALA A 236 -5.71 17.24 -14.76
N GLU A 237 -4.94 16.86 -15.79
CA GLU A 237 -5.42 16.75 -17.17
C GLU A 237 -6.56 15.73 -17.30
N LEU A 238 -6.34 14.49 -16.83
CA LEU A 238 -7.33 13.42 -16.85
C LEU A 238 -8.62 13.76 -16.08
N ALA A 239 -8.49 14.52 -14.98
CA ALA A 239 -9.63 14.99 -14.21
C ALA A 239 -10.36 16.19 -14.84
N GLY A 240 -9.88 16.72 -15.98
CA GLY A 240 -10.44 17.93 -16.64
C GLY A 240 -10.16 19.22 -15.87
N GLY A 241 -9.05 19.26 -15.14
CA GLY A 241 -8.58 20.42 -14.39
C GLY A 241 -7.59 21.29 -15.15
N LYS A 242 -7.23 22.43 -14.57
CA LYS A 242 -6.15 23.29 -15.06
C LYS A 242 -4.79 22.75 -14.58
N PRO A 243 -3.68 23.08 -15.29
CA PRO A 243 -2.34 22.72 -14.83
C PRO A 243 -2.09 23.12 -13.37
N PRO A 244 -1.43 22.27 -12.57
CA PRO A 244 -1.12 22.58 -11.19
C PRO A 244 -0.20 23.80 -11.07
N PHE A 245 -0.23 24.47 -9.92
CA PHE A 245 0.73 25.55 -9.64
C PHE A 245 1.87 25.05 -8.76
N ASN A 246 3.00 25.76 -8.82
CA ASN A 246 4.18 25.44 -8.02
C ASN A 246 4.15 26.19 -6.69
N VAL A 247 4.48 25.49 -5.62
CA VAL A 247 4.66 26.06 -4.27
C VAL A 247 6.13 25.88 -3.87
N PRO A 248 6.84 26.97 -3.52
CA PRO A 248 8.20 26.86 -2.99
C PRO A 248 8.25 25.97 -1.74
N GLY A 249 9.29 25.15 -1.61
CA GLY A 249 9.42 24.19 -0.50
C GLY A 249 9.39 24.86 0.88
N TRP A 250 9.94 26.07 1.01
CA TRP A 250 9.93 26.80 2.29
C TRP A 250 8.51 27.24 2.70
N VAL A 251 7.65 27.58 1.75
CA VAL A 251 6.23 27.90 2.02
C VAL A 251 5.48 26.67 2.50
N ALA A 252 5.64 25.55 1.77
CA ALA A 252 4.99 24.30 2.13
C ALA A 252 5.46 23.78 3.52
N ARG A 253 6.75 23.92 3.82
CA ARG A 253 7.31 23.54 5.11
C ARG A 253 6.69 24.35 6.26
N MET A 254 6.51 25.65 6.06
CA MET A 254 5.92 26.52 7.05
C MET A 254 4.42 26.25 7.30
N LEU A 255 3.67 25.89 6.25
CA LEU A 255 2.22 25.70 6.32
C LEU A 255 1.81 24.28 6.73
N ILE A 256 2.54 23.26 6.31
CA ILE A 256 2.12 21.85 6.43
C ILE A 256 3.20 21.00 7.11
N GLY A 257 4.47 21.37 6.97
CA GLY A 257 5.59 20.67 7.61
C GLY A 257 6.56 20.00 6.64
N ASP A 258 7.66 19.49 7.21
CA ASP A 258 8.78 18.89 6.47
C ASP A 258 8.41 17.61 5.72
N HIS A 259 7.46 16.84 6.23
CA HIS A 259 7.07 15.57 5.64
C HIS A 259 6.47 15.74 4.24
N LEU A 260 5.65 16.79 3.99
CA LEU A 260 5.12 17.05 2.67
C LEU A 260 6.23 17.37 1.67
N VAL A 261 7.19 18.22 2.08
CA VAL A 261 8.35 18.54 1.24
C VAL A 261 9.16 17.27 0.95
N ALA A 262 9.41 16.44 1.96
CA ALA A 262 10.12 15.17 1.79
C ALA A 262 9.39 14.23 0.83
N MET A 263 8.08 14.08 0.96
CA MET A 263 7.26 13.24 0.07
C MET A 263 7.25 13.74 -1.38
N MET A 264 7.19 15.06 -1.58
CA MET A 264 7.07 15.66 -2.91
C MET A 264 8.42 15.87 -3.62
N LYS A 265 9.51 16.03 -2.86
CA LYS A 265 10.84 16.35 -3.40
C LYS A 265 11.86 15.24 -3.27
N ASP A 266 11.93 14.61 -2.08
CA ASP A 266 13.06 13.75 -1.71
C ASP A 266 12.70 12.26 -1.73
N ASN A 267 11.42 11.92 -1.97
CA ASN A 267 10.95 10.54 -2.02
C ASN A 267 11.68 9.72 -3.08
N ARG A 268 11.88 8.44 -2.80
CA ARG A 268 12.56 7.49 -3.68
C ARG A 268 11.55 6.49 -4.27
N GLY A 269 11.75 6.12 -5.53
CA GLY A 269 11.04 5.02 -6.15
C GLY A 269 11.49 3.67 -5.59
N ILE A 270 10.78 2.61 -5.94
CA ILE A 270 11.13 1.24 -5.57
C ILE A 270 11.18 0.33 -6.78
N SER A 271 12.04 -0.68 -6.72
CA SER A 271 12.13 -1.78 -7.70
C SER A 271 11.26 -2.94 -7.26
N ASN A 272 10.52 -3.52 -8.18
CA ASN A 272 9.75 -4.76 -8.01
C ASN A 272 10.49 -6.00 -8.55
N GLY A 273 11.76 -5.86 -8.90
CA GLY A 273 12.54 -6.91 -9.57
C GLY A 273 12.61 -8.20 -8.77
N LYS A 274 12.75 -8.12 -7.45
CA LYS A 274 12.77 -9.29 -6.56
C LYS A 274 11.42 -10.03 -6.58
N ALA A 275 10.31 -9.32 -6.51
CA ALA A 275 8.98 -9.92 -6.56
C ALA A 275 8.75 -10.66 -7.89
N LYS A 276 9.19 -10.09 -9.01
CA LYS A 276 9.13 -10.76 -10.33
C LYS A 276 9.93 -12.06 -10.34
N CYS A 277 11.15 -12.05 -9.83
CA CYS A 277 12.05 -13.20 -9.86
C CYS A 277 11.64 -14.31 -8.87
N GLU A 278 11.26 -13.96 -7.64
CA GLU A 278 11.11 -14.93 -6.57
C GLU A 278 9.65 -15.30 -6.26
N LEU A 279 8.67 -14.39 -6.47
CA LEU A 279 7.25 -14.70 -6.34
C LEU A 279 6.60 -15.11 -7.66
N GLY A 280 7.30 -14.98 -8.81
CA GLY A 280 6.70 -15.17 -10.12
C GLY A 280 5.56 -14.19 -10.42
N TRP A 281 5.53 -13.07 -9.69
CA TRP A 281 4.51 -12.04 -9.83
C TRP A 281 4.96 -10.94 -10.80
N SER A 282 4.03 -10.52 -11.65
CA SER A 282 4.24 -9.35 -12.51
C SER A 282 2.99 -8.47 -12.51
N PRO A 283 3.13 -7.14 -12.52
CA PRO A 283 1.99 -6.25 -12.56
C PRO A 283 1.28 -6.34 -13.91
N ARG A 284 -0.05 -6.36 -13.87
CA ARG A 284 -0.91 -6.20 -15.06
C ARG A 284 -0.89 -4.75 -15.56
N TYR A 285 -0.66 -3.82 -14.65
CA TYR A 285 -0.54 -2.39 -14.91
C TYR A 285 0.91 -1.93 -14.63
N PRO A 286 1.89 -2.30 -15.50
CA PRO A 286 3.30 -2.01 -15.28
C PRO A 286 3.61 -0.51 -15.37
N ASN A 287 2.87 0.22 -16.22
CA ASN A 287 3.04 1.65 -16.44
C ASN A 287 1.88 2.42 -15.78
N TRP A 288 2.24 3.34 -14.89
CA TRP A 288 1.25 4.14 -14.16
C TRP A 288 0.46 5.10 -15.07
N ARG A 289 1.05 5.56 -16.19
CA ARG A 289 0.37 6.47 -17.13
C ARG A 289 -0.81 5.76 -17.79
N ASP A 290 -0.56 4.56 -18.29
CA ASP A 290 -1.61 3.74 -18.91
C ASP A 290 -2.67 3.34 -17.89
N GLY A 291 -2.23 3.02 -16.67
CA GLY A 291 -3.11 2.69 -15.55
C GLY A 291 -4.02 3.87 -15.18
N PHE A 292 -3.48 5.07 -15.05
CA PHE A 292 -4.28 6.28 -14.78
C PHE A 292 -5.23 6.59 -15.93
N ALA A 293 -4.77 6.55 -17.18
CA ALA A 293 -5.61 6.78 -18.35
C ALA A 293 -6.81 5.81 -18.36
N SER A 294 -6.57 4.53 -18.12
CA SER A 294 -7.61 3.50 -18.04
C SER A 294 -8.67 3.81 -16.97
N GLU A 295 -8.25 4.27 -15.78
CA GLU A 295 -9.16 4.64 -14.68
C GLU A 295 -10.08 5.82 -15.04
N PHE A 296 -9.65 6.69 -15.91
CA PHE A 296 -10.45 7.85 -16.36
C PHE A 296 -11.26 7.57 -17.63
N GLY A 297 -11.12 6.37 -18.22
CA GLY A 297 -11.85 5.96 -19.44
C GLY A 297 -11.18 6.41 -20.73
N GLU A 298 -9.91 6.80 -20.68
CA GLU A 298 -9.10 7.05 -21.87
C GLU A 298 -8.55 5.72 -22.43
N PRO A 299 -8.42 5.57 -23.76
CA PRO A 299 -7.86 4.37 -24.34
C PRO A 299 -6.39 4.20 -23.93
N VAL A 300 -6.05 3.01 -23.42
CA VAL A 300 -4.68 2.65 -23.12
C VAL A 300 -3.87 2.67 -24.42
N ARG A 301 -2.81 3.46 -24.49
CA ARG A 301 -1.84 3.40 -25.59
C ARG A 301 -1.03 2.11 -25.42
N MET A 302 -1.48 1.04 -26.07
CA MET A 302 -0.67 -0.18 -26.15
C MET A 302 0.67 0.17 -26.80
N PRO A 303 1.81 -0.22 -26.19
CA PRO A 303 3.08 -0.09 -26.90
C PRO A 303 2.97 -0.87 -28.20
N VAL A 304 3.29 -0.20 -29.32
CA VAL A 304 3.43 -0.87 -30.62
C VAL A 304 4.58 -1.83 -30.46
N VAL A 305 4.29 -3.13 -30.38
CA VAL A 305 5.29 -4.18 -30.51
C VAL A 305 5.71 -4.11 -31.97
N GLU A 306 6.81 -3.41 -32.25
CA GLU A 306 7.48 -3.54 -33.53
C GLU A 306 7.93 -4.99 -33.63
N SER A 307 7.23 -5.74 -34.47
CA SER A 307 7.64 -7.08 -34.90
C SER A 307 8.99 -6.94 -35.63
N LEU A 308 10.06 -7.41 -35.01
CA LEU A 308 11.32 -7.73 -35.65
C LEU A 308 11.21 -9.06 -36.41
#